data_7aa42c7df11b1f326ef1a6f3d664caf6
#
_entry.id   7aa42c7df11b1f326ef1a6f3d664caf6
#
_cell.length_a   1.000
_cell.length_b   1.000
_cell.length_c   1.000
_cell.angle_alpha   90.00
_cell.angle_beta   90.00
_cell.angle_gamma   90.00
#
_symmetry.space_group_name_H-M   'P 1'
#
loop_
_entity.id
_entity.type
_entity.pdbx_description
1 polymer ?
#
loop_
_entity_poly.entity_id
_entity_poly.type
_entity_poly.pdbx_seq_one_letter_code
_entity_poly.pdbx_strand_id
1 'polypeptide(L)'
;MYNFNNVKIGGIKMKKTLALITDAGRLDLLSETRSLAALPFAGKFRLIDFTLSNCVNSGIENVGVITQYMPYSLKEHIGIGRPWDLDRKNGGITILQPYKGKSGEDWYLGNAQAVYRNLSYIETKAPAEILILPANLVYKMDYQTLLKEHRNNNADLTVAAANVSFSDALHFSILDYDSNSRLVDIKKEKEPAKNLVSMGVFVFKKEVLIDYLHKYCSQGAVDFEADIIPRMLTDQKNIFISKYQDKWRSIRTVQAYWKSNLETTENIPKINFYDSEWQIFTRSEEKPPVKFGPDSLSTKSLIANGAIINGRIENSVIGPGVYIEEGSIIKDSIILNNSIIKKNTLINKTIIDKNVEVKENVKIGYGNNFKINSDAENSLESGLNLVAKNIKIAAGTTIGKNCRIDRDIKAEEFENN
;
A
#
# COMPACT_ATOMS: atom_id res chain seq x y z
N MET A 1 -22.81 -9.06 -30.78
CA MET A 1 -22.24 -10.19 -30.04
C MET A 1 -20.92 -10.56 -30.70
N TYR A 2 -19.83 -9.93 -30.35
CA TYR A 2 -18.50 -10.28 -30.83
C TYR A 2 -17.86 -11.23 -29.84
N ASN A 3 -17.57 -12.42 -30.31
CA ASN A 3 -17.02 -13.53 -29.56
C ASN A 3 -15.49 -13.40 -29.53
N PHE A 4 -14.93 -12.75 -28.49
CA PHE A 4 -13.49 -12.53 -28.32
C PHE A 4 -12.74 -13.75 -27.75
N ASN A 5 -13.30 -14.94 -27.82
CA ASN A 5 -12.70 -16.13 -27.22
C ASN A 5 -11.59 -16.80 -28.06
N ASN A 6 -11.13 -16.21 -29.17
CA ASN A 6 -10.06 -16.80 -29.99
C ASN A 6 -9.32 -15.74 -30.81
N VAL A 7 -8.58 -14.84 -30.19
CA VAL A 7 -7.53 -14.13 -30.92
C VAL A 7 -6.29 -15.02 -30.91
N LYS A 8 -6.16 -15.85 -31.91
CA LYS A 8 -4.93 -16.52 -32.29
C LYS A 8 -4.03 -15.51 -33.00
N ILE A 9 -3.19 -14.80 -32.28
CA ILE A 9 -2.01 -14.16 -32.87
C ILE A 9 -0.90 -15.21 -32.77
N GLY A 10 -0.59 -15.87 -33.87
CA GLY A 10 0.60 -16.70 -34.00
C GLY A 10 0.67 -17.95 -33.12
N GLY A 11 -0.37 -18.79 -33.04
CA GLY A 11 -0.27 -20.19 -32.56
C GLY A 11 0.20 -20.43 -31.10
N ILE A 12 0.56 -19.44 -30.35
CA ILE A 12 1.02 -19.55 -28.96
C ILE A 12 -0.19 -19.37 -28.05
N LYS A 13 -0.63 -20.46 -27.42
CA LYS A 13 -1.61 -20.43 -26.34
C LYS A 13 -1.02 -19.60 -25.21
N MET A 14 -1.49 -18.37 -24.99
CA MET A 14 -1.00 -17.55 -23.89
C MET A 14 -1.14 -18.33 -22.58
N LYS A 15 -0.04 -18.53 -21.89
CA LYS A 15 -0.04 -19.18 -20.57
C LYS A 15 -0.88 -18.33 -19.63
N LYS A 16 -1.84 -18.94 -18.93
CA LYS A 16 -2.67 -18.26 -17.95
C LYS A 16 -1.81 -17.87 -16.73
N THR A 17 -1.72 -16.60 -16.44
CA THR A 17 -1.07 -16.07 -15.22
C THR A 17 -2.13 -15.81 -14.16
N LEU A 18 -1.85 -16.17 -12.91
CA LEU A 18 -2.64 -15.82 -11.74
C LEU A 18 -1.86 -14.81 -10.90
N ALA A 19 -2.43 -13.65 -10.65
CA ALA A 19 -1.88 -12.70 -9.67
C ALA A 19 -2.48 -12.99 -8.28
N LEU A 20 -1.63 -13.07 -7.27
CA LEU A 20 -1.99 -13.16 -5.86
C LEU A 20 -1.48 -11.93 -5.14
N ILE A 21 -2.38 -11.08 -4.71
CA ILE A 21 -2.06 -9.86 -3.95
C ILE A 21 -2.11 -10.22 -2.47
N THR A 22 -0.98 -10.01 -1.78
CA THR A 22 -0.88 -10.25 -0.34
C THR A 22 -1.00 -8.93 0.41
N ASP A 23 -1.96 -8.87 1.33
CA ASP A 23 -2.17 -7.75 2.24
C ASP A 23 -1.52 -8.07 3.57
N ALA A 24 -0.23 -7.76 3.69
CA ALA A 24 0.57 -8.01 4.87
C ALA A 24 1.09 -6.70 5.46
N GLY A 25 1.00 -6.59 6.79
CA GLY A 25 1.53 -5.48 7.54
C GLY A 25 0.46 -4.63 8.25
N ARG A 26 0.94 -3.86 9.21
CA ARG A 26 0.16 -2.89 9.99
C ARG A 26 0.83 -1.53 9.90
N LEU A 27 0.10 -0.48 10.09
CA LEU A 27 0.58 0.89 10.05
C LEU A 27 -0.03 1.69 11.20
N ASP A 28 0.36 1.33 12.42
CA ASP A 28 -0.08 1.98 13.66
C ASP A 28 -1.61 2.23 13.67
N LEU A 29 -2.08 3.34 14.21
CA LEU A 29 -3.50 3.74 14.29
C LEU A 29 -4.21 3.69 12.93
N LEU A 30 -3.51 3.94 11.83
CA LEU A 30 -4.09 3.95 10.49
C LEU A 30 -4.61 2.58 10.03
N SER A 31 -4.11 1.50 10.61
CA SER A 31 -4.50 0.13 10.28
C SER A 31 -5.31 -0.57 11.38
N GLU A 32 -5.68 0.08 12.47
CA GLU A 32 -6.47 -0.53 13.55
C GLU A 32 -7.88 -0.95 13.09
N THR A 33 -8.50 -0.16 12.20
CA THR A 33 -9.88 -0.39 11.74
C THR A 33 -10.00 -0.80 10.28
N ARG A 34 -8.87 -1.00 9.60
CA ARG A 34 -8.80 -1.40 8.19
C ARG A 34 -7.49 -2.10 7.87
N SER A 35 -7.48 -2.90 6.80
CA SER A 35 -6.23 -3.44 6.28
C SER A 35 -5.34 -2.34 5.67
N LEU A 36 -4.03 -2.58 5.61
CA LEU A 36 -3.07 -1.65 4.99
C LEU A 36 -3.40 -1.40 3.51
N ALA A 37 -3.81 -2.45 2.79
CA ALA A 37 -4.25 -2.36 1.39
C ALA A 37 -5.41 -1.37 1.17
N ALA A 38 -6.27 -1.18 2.18
CA ALA A 38 -7.43 -0.28 2.13
C ALA A 38 -7.12 1.16 2.58
N LEU A 39 -5.87 1.47 2.90
CA LEU A 39 -5.48 2.80 3.37
C LEU A 39 -5.63 3.84 2.26
N PRO A 40 -6.33 4.97 2.51
CA PRO A 40 -6.47 6.05 1.53
C PRO A 40 -5.11 6.64 1.12
N PHE A 41 -4.99 7.01 -0.14
CA PHE A 41 -3.77 7.60 -0.68
C PHE A 41 -4.07 8.70 -1.71
N ALA A 42 -3.30 9.78 -1.69
CA ALA A 42 -3.40 10.91 -2.62
C ALA A 42 -4.83 11.47 -2.77
N GLY A 43 -5.62 11.49 -1.67
CA GLY A 43 -6.97 12.04 -1.62
C GLY A 43 -8.04 11.25 -2.38
N LYS A 44 -7.69 10.32 -3.26
CA LYS A 44 -8.63 9.60 -4.12
C LYS A 44 -8.49 8.08 -4.06
N PHE A 45 -7.26 7.58 -4.05
CA PHE A 45 -6.93 6.17 -4.19
C PHE A 45 -6.90 5.43 -2.85
N ARG A 46 -6.74 4.11 -2.92
CA ARG A 46 -6.24 3.26 -1.82
C ARG A 46 -4.99 2.52 -2.28
N LEU A 47 -4.18 2.03 -1.37
CA LEU A 47 -2.89 1.40 -1.74
C LEU A 47 -3.06 0.23 -2.70
N ILE A 48 -4.10 -0.58 -2.54
CA ILE A 48 -4.37 -1.71 -3.44
C ILE A 48 -4.63 -1.32 -4.89
N ASP A 49 -5.12 -0.09 -5.12
CA ASP A 49 -5.51 0.37 -6.45
C ASP A 49 -4.35 0.35 -7.44
N PHE A 50 -3.13 0.61 -6.96
CA PHE A 50 -1.92 0.59 -7.76
C PHE A 50 -1.62 -0.81 -8.28
N THR A 51 -1.63 -1.80 -7.39
CA THR A 51 -1.38 -3.19 -7.76
C THR A 51 -2.47 -3.77 -8.65
N LEU A 52 -3.75 -3.48 -8.37
CA LEU A 52 -4.87 -3.89 -9.22
C LEU A 52 -4.79 -3.24 -10.60
N SER A 53 -4.48 -1.95 -10.68
CA SER A 53 -4.35 -1.24 -11.94
C SER A 53 -3.18 -1.75 -12.77
N ASN A 54 -2.05 -2.06 -12.14
CA ASN A 54 -0.93 -2.70 -12.83
C ASN A 54 -1.32 -4.08 -13.39
N CYS A 55 -2.11 -4.88 -12.66
CA CYS A 55 -2.62 -6.15 -13.18
C CYS A 55 -3.43 -5.94 -14.46
N VAL A 56 -4.40 -5.03 -14.42
CA VAL A 56 -5.30 -4.78 -15.56
C VAL A 56 -4.55 -4.20 -16.75
N ASN A 57 -3.71 -3.18 -16.53
CA ASN A 57 -2.90 -2.57 -17.58
C ASN A 57 -1.91 -3.58 -18.20
N SER A 58 -1.50 -4.58 -17.43
CA SER A 58 -0.68 -5.71 -17.92
C SER A 58 -1.51 -6.87 -18.52
N GLY A 59 -2.82 -6.73 -18.68
CA GLY A 59 -3.69 -7.77 -19.23
C GLY A 59 -3.84 -9.01 -18.34
N ILE A 60 -3.63 -8.90 -17.03
CA ILE A 60 -3.81 -9.99 -16.06
C ILE A 60 -5.23 -9.94 -15.52
N GLU A 61 -6.03 -10.93 -15.91
CA GLU A 61 -7.46 -10.98 -15.63
C GLU A 61 -7.84 -11.90 -14.45
N ASN A 62 -6.91 -12.72 -13.96
CA ASN A 62 -7.14 -13.60 -12.81
C ASN A 62 -6.40 -13.05 -11.61
N VAL A 63 -7.14 -12.52 -10.63
CA VAL A 63 -6.57 -11.88 -9.45
C VAL A 63 -7.18 -12.46 -8.19
N GLY A 64 -6.34 -12.99 -7.31
CA GLY A 64 -6.70 -13.35 -5.93
C GLY A 64 -6.17 -12.30 -4.95
N VAL A 65 -7.00 -11.77 -4.07
CA VAL A 65 -6.58 -10.86 -3.01
C VAL A 65 -6.66 -11.60 -1.68
N ILE A 66 -5.51 -11.94 -1.12
CA ILE A 66 -5.40 -12.63 0.17
C ILE A 66 -5.44 -11.56 1.26
N THR A 67 -6.51 -11.59 2.05
CA THR A 67 -6.74 -10.63 3.13
C THR A 67 -6.69 -11.34 4.46
N GLN A 68 -6.28 -10.64 5.51
CA GLN A 68 -6.25 -11.20 6.85
C GLN A 68 -6.89 -10.27 7.86
N TYR A 69 -6.46 -9.02 7.90
CA TYR A 69 -6.79 -8.08 8.96
C TYR A 69 -7.88 -7.11 8.50
N MET A 70 -8.94 -6.94 9.32
CA MET A 70 -10.02 -5.97 9.07
C MET A 70 -10.46 -5.89 7.59
N PRO A 71 -10.92 -6.99 6.98
CA PRO A 71 -11.11 -7.08 5.53
C PRO A 71 -12.32 -6.28 5.03
N TYR A 72 -13.20 -5.81 5.93
CA TYR A 72 -14.47 -5.18 5.56
C TYR A 72 -14.29 -3.97 4.63
N SER A 73 -13.44 -3.02 5.04
CA SER A 73 -13.19 -1.80 4.25
C SER A 73 -12.53 -2.09 2.88
N LEU A 74 -11.67 -3.11 2.82
CA LEU A 74 -11.06 -3.57 1.58
C LEU A 74 -12.08 -4.24 0.67
N LYS A 75 -12.88 -5.17 1.21
CA LYS A 75 -13.94 -5.85 0.49
C LYS A 75 -14.97 -4.88 -0.07
N GLU A 76 -15.37 -3.89 0.74
CA GLU A 76 -16.29 -2.84 0.29
C GLU A 76 -15.69 -2.04 -0.87
N HIS A 77 -14.41 -1.66 -0.80
CA HIS A 77 -13.74 -0.90 -1.85
C HIS A 77 -13.61 -1.68 -3.15
N ILE A 78 -13.16 -2.92 -3.08
CA ILE A 78 -12.98 -3.78 -4.27
C ILE A 78 -14.35 -4.13 -4.88
N GLY A 79 -15.36 -4.40 -4.04
CA GLY A 79 -16.66 -4.87 -4.50
C GLY A 79 -16.50 -6.14 -5.36
N ILE A 80 -17.08 -6.11 -6.55
CA ILE A 80 -16.94 -7.18 -7.56
C ILE A 80 -15.79 -6.94 -8.55
N GLY A 81 -15.00 -5.88 -8.36
CA GLY A 81 -13.87 -5.53 -9.23
C GLY A 81 -14.20 -4.65 -10.43
N ARG A 82 -15.42 -4.08 -10.49
CA ARG A 82 -15.90 -3.30 -11.63
C ARG A 82 -15.00 -2.12 -12.04
N PRO A 83 -14.43 -1.32 -11.13
CA PRO A 83 -13.54 -0.23 -11.53
C PRO A 83 -12.31 -0.67 -12.32
N TRP A 84 -11.88 -1.92 -12.15
CA TRP A 84 -10.71 -2.53 -12.82
C TRP A 84 -11.12 -3.50 -13.93
N ASP A 85 -12.40 -3.52 -14.38
CA ASP A 85 -12.88 -4.51 -15.34
C ASP A 85 -12.54 -5.97 -14.94
N LEU A 86 -12.57 -6.25 -13.63
CA LEU A 86 -12.34 -7.57 -13.04
C LEU A 86 -13.64 -8.24 -12.54
N ASP A 87 -14.82 -7.76 -12.94
CA ASP A 87 -16.15 -8.36 -12.70
C ASP A 87 -16.52 -9.40 -13.77
N ARG A 88 -15.54 -10.22 -14.16
CA ARG A 88 -15.63 -11.14 -15.29
C ARG A 88 -16.13 -12.51 -14.88
N LYS A 89 -16.93 -13.15 -15.76
CA LYS A 89 -17.42 -14.53 -15.57
C LYS A 89 -16.27 -15.56 -15.55
N ASN A 90 -15.29 -15.37 -16.45
CA ASN A 90 -14.10 -16.24 -16.54
C ASN A 90 -12.88 -15.44 -16.16
N GLY A 91 -12.33 -15.66 -14.97
CA GLY A 91 -11.27 -14.83 -14.39
C GLY A 91 -11.83 -13.95 -13.27
N GLY A 92 -11.48 -12.65 -13.33
CA GLY A 92 -11.95 -11.65 -12.37
C GLY A 92 -11.21 -11.69 -11.05
N ILE A 93 -11.73 -10.90 -10.09
CA ILE A 93 -11.16 -10.77 -8.76
C ILE A 93 -11.84 -11.69 -7.75
N THR A 94 -11.06 -12.32 -6.89
CA THR A 94 -11.55 -13.15 -5.80
C THR A 94 -10.88 -12.72 -4.50
N ILE A 95 -11.66 -12.42 -3.47
CA ILE A 95 -11.13 -12.12 -2.13
C ILE A 95 -11.00 -13.43 -1.37
N LEU A 96 -9.77 -13.74 -0.95
CA LEU A 96 -9.38 -14.94 -0.22
C LEU A 96 -9.20 -14.57 1.25
N GLN A 97 -10.10 -15.05 2.10
CA GLN A 97 -10.07 -14.79 3.53
C GLN A 97 -9.49 -15.98 4.30
N PRO A 98 -8.87 -15.76 5.47
CA PRO A 98 -8.48 -16.88 6.33
C PRO A 98 -9.70 -17.74 6.68
N TYR A 99 -9.50 -19.04 6.66
CA TYR A 99 -10.49 -20.00 7.15
C TYR A 99 -9.86 -20.88 8.21
N LYS A 100 -10.66 -21.32 9.16
CA LYS A 100 -10.22 -22.17 10.25
C LYS A 100 -9.78 -23.53 9.69
N GLY A 101 -8.47 -23.74 9.65
CA GLY A 101 -7.88 -25.01 9.24
C GLY A 101 -8.04 -26.10 10.33
N LYS A 102 -7.74 -27.36 9.98
CA LYS A 102 -7.75 -28.48 10.91
C LYS A 102 -6.76 -28.31 12.09
N SER A 103 -5.72 -27.48 11.94
CA SER A 103 -4.69 -27.19 12.94
C SER A 103 -5.06 -26.12 13.98
N GLY A 104 -6.23 -25.46 13.84
CA GLY A 104 -6.70 -24.46 14.81
C GLY A 104 -6.03 -23.08 14.75
N GLU A 105 -5.05 -22.88 13.90
CA GLU A 105 -4.42 -21.58 13.67
C GLU A 105 -5.28 -20.74 12.70
N ASP A 106 -5.73 -19.58 13.16
CA ASP A 106 -6.69 -18.75 12.43
C ASP A 106 -6.03 -17.67 11.55
N TRP A 107 -4.77 -17.28 11.81
CA TRP A 107 -4.09 -16.17 11.16
C TRP A 107 -2.86 -16.61 10.37
N TYR A 108 -2.56 -15.88 9.27
CA TYR A 108 -1.31 -16.09 8.53
C TYR A 108 -0.14 -15.41 9.25
N LEU A 109 0.95 -16.12 9.45
CA LEU A 109 2.15 -15.57 10.10
C LEU A 109 3.06 -14.83 9.11
N GLY A 110 2.86 -15.03 7.80
CA GLY A 110 3.61 -14.37 6.74
C GLY A 110 3.02 -14.60 5.35
N ASN A 111 3.64 -14.01 4.35
CA ASN A 111 3.13 -14.01 2.98
C ASN A 111 3.21 -15.39 2.29
N ALA A 112 4.24 -16.19 2.55
CA ALA A 112 4.34 -17.55 2.01
C ALA A 112 3.29 -18.47 2.62
N GLN A 113 3.07 -18.39 3.93
CA GLN A 113 2.02 -19.15 4.60
C GLN A 113 0.62 -18.73 4.13
N ALA A 114 0.40 -17.44 3.86
CA ALA A 114 -0.84 -16.95 3.31
C ALA A 114 -1.15 -17.57 1.94
N VAL A 115 -0.16 -17.68 1.08
CA VAL A 115 -0.28 -18.36 -0.23
C VAL A 115 -0.48 -19.87 -0.03
N TYR A 116 0.28 -20.51 0.85
CA TYR A 116 0.17 -21.93 1.17
C TYR A 116 -1.26 -22.32 1.57
N ARG A 117 -1.89 -21.57 2.44
CA ARG A 117 -3.25 -21.85 2.88
C ARG A 117 -4.30 -21.65 1.78
N ASN A 118 -3.95 -21.01 0.68
CA ASN A 118 -4.82 -20.80 -0.48
C ASN A 118 -4.44 -21.65 -1.71
N LEU A 119 -3.66 -22.73 -1.55
CA LEU A 119 -3.22 -23.59 -2.66
C LEU A 119 -4.39 -24.20 -3.44
N SER A 120 -5.48 -24.57 -2.78
CA SER A 120 -6.68 -25.09 -3.47
C SER A 120 -7.27 -24.11 -4.49
N TYR A 121 -7.20 -22.81 -4.21
CA TYR A 121 -7.59 -21.78 -5.17
C TYR A 121 -6.64 -21.74 -6.37
N ILE A 122 -5.33 -21.84 -6.14
CA ILE A 122 -4.32 -21.89 -7.19
C ILE A 122 -4.54 -23.13 -8.09
N GLU A 123 -4.76 -24.30 -7.48
CA GLU A 123 -5.04 -25.55 -8.18
C GLU A 123 -6.29 -25.46 -9.04
N THR A 124 -7.38 -24.89 -8.48
CA THR A 124 -8.65 -24.69 -9.21
C THR A 124 -8.48 -23.76 -10.42
N LYS A 125 -7.69 -22.70 -10.31
CA LYS A 125 -7.42 -21.79 -11.42
C LYS A 125 -6.44 -22.37 -12.45
N ALA A 126 -5.65 -23.37 -12.06
CA ALA A 126 -4.67 -24.07 -12.89
C ALA A 126 -3.81 -23.11 -13.76
N PRO A 127 -3.15 -22.09 -13.18
CA PRO A 127 -2.29 -21.20 -13.94
C PRO A 127 -1.01 -21.91 -14.35
N ALA A 128 -0.29 -21.35 -15.33
CA ALA A 128 1.07 -21.80 -15.64
C ALA A 128 2.12 -21.08 -14.76
N GLU A 129 1.82 -19.84 -14.42
CA GLU A 129 2.71 -18.95 -13.65
C GLU A 129 1.90 -18.19 -12.60
N ILE A 130 2.53 -17.91 -11.48
CA ILE A 130 1.93 -17.22 -10.35
C ILE A 130 2.74 -15.97 -10.07
N LEU A 131 2.05 -14.83 -10.11
CA LEU A 131 2.60 -13.53 -9.77
C LEU A 131 2.17 -13.17 -8.33
N ILE A 132 3.14 -13.07 -7.42
CA ILE A 132 2.91 -12.66 -6.03
C ILE A 132 3.20 -11.17 -5.91
N LEU A 133 2.25 -10.41 -5.39
CA LEU A 133 2.27 -8.95 -5.36
C LEU A 133 1.96 -8.43 -3.97
N PRO A 134 2.74 -7.50 -3.42
CA PRO A 134 2.38 -6.81 -2.19
C PRO A 134 1.35 -5.70 -2.46
N ALA A 135 0.41 -5.50 -1.52
CA ALA A 135 -0.62 -4.49 -1.62
C ALA A 135 -0.21 -3.09 -1.14
N ASN A 136 1.00 -2.95 -0.61
CA ASN A 136 1.49 -1.73 0.03
C ASN A 136 2.52 -0.94 -0.81
N LEU A 137 2.55 -1.18 -2.11
CA LEU A 137 3.41 -0.45 -3.03
C LEU A 137 2.62 0.62 -3.80
N VAL A 138 3.22 1.79 -3.95
CA VAL A 138 2.80 2.84 -4.86
C VAL A 138 3.77 2.85 -6.04
N TYR A 139 3.34 2.43 -7.21
CA TYR A 139 4.19 2.23 -8.39
C TYR A 139 3.36 2.00 -9.65
N LYS A 140 4.02 2.08 -10.81
CA LYS A 140 3.48 1.69 -12.11
C LYS A 140 4.40 0.66 -12.73
N MET A 141 3.94 -0.56 -12.95
CA MET A 141 4.76 -1.65 -13.48
C MET A 141 4.00 -2.46 -14.51
N ASP A 142 4.57 -2.58 -15.70
CA ASP A 142 4.10 -3.57 -16.68
C ASP A 142 4.64 -4.97 -16.31
N TYR A 143 3.75 -5.79 -15.78
CA TYR A 143 4.10 -7.17 -15.43
C TYR A 143 4.39 -8.06 -16.63
N GLN A 144 4.00 -7.66 -17.86
CA GLN A 144 4.34 -8.45 -19.05
C GLN A 144 5.85 -8.49 -19.29
N THR A 145 6.55 -7.38 -18.98
CA THR A 145 8.02 -7.34 -19.06
C THR A 145 8.64 -8.37 -18.11
N LEU A 146 8.20 -8.38 -16.85
CA LEU A 146 8.66 -9.33 -15.82
C LEU A 146 8.36 -10.80 -16.20
N LEU A 147 7.14 -11.06 -16.69
CA LEU A 147 6.73 -12.38 -17.15
C LEU A 147 7.52 -12.85 -18.38
N LYS A 148 7.84 -11.95 -19.30
CA LYS A 148 8.65 -12.24 -20.48
C LYS A 148 10.08 -12.63 -20.08
N GLU A 149 10.69 -11.88 -19.16
CA GLU A 149 12.03 -12.21 -18.64
C GLU A 149 12.03 -13.56 -17.92
N HIS A 150 11.00 -13.84 -17.10
CA HIS A 150 10.84 -15.11 -16.40
C HIS A 150 10.80 -16.30 -17.40
N ARG A 151 10.04 -16.16 -18.46
CA ARG A 151 9.92 -17.20 -19.51
C ARG A 151 11.18 -17.37 -20.33
N ASN A 152 11.83 -16.27 -20.73
CA ASN A 152 13.06 -16.27 -21.53
C ASN A 152 14.21 -16.97 -20.81
N ASN A 153 14.31 -16.78 -19.49
CA ASN A 153 15.32 -17.39 -18.65
C ASN A 153 14.94 -18.81 -18.20
N ASN A 154 13.77 -19.32 -18.57
CA ASN A 154 13.20 -20.55 -18.02
C ASN A 154 13.32 -20.61 -16.49
N ALA A 155 13.07 -19.46 -15.83
CA ALA A 155 13.29 -19.28 -14.41
C ALA A 155 12.31 -20.11 -13.57
N ASP A 156 12.75 -20.61 -12.43
CA ASP A 156 11.87 -21.20 -11.41
C ASP A 156 11.21 -20.09 -10.58
N LEU A 157 11.97 -18.99 -10.37
CA LEU A 157 11.54 -17.77 -9.72
C LEU A 157 12.19 -16.56 -10.39
N THR A 158 11.45 -15.48 -10.58
CA THR A 158 11.98 -14.15 -10.90
C THR A 158 11.57 -13.16 -9.83
N VAL A 159 12.54 -12.41 -9.31
CA VAL A 159 12.37 -11.40 -8.27
C VAL A 159 12.50 -10.01 -8.89
N ALA A 160 11.46 -9.17 -8.77
CA ALA A 160 11.61 -7.77 -9.14
C ALA A 160 12.46 -7.04 -8.11
N ALA A 161 13.45 -6.32 -8.61
CA ALA A 161 14.46 -5.63 -7.79
C ALA A 161 14.58 -4.16 -8.17
N ALA A 162 14.80 -3.29 -7.19
CA ALA A 162 15.00 -1.86 -7.44
C ALA A 162 16.12 -1.30 -6.57
N ASN A 163 16.80 -0.26 -7.07
CA ASN A 163 17.75 0.49 -6.26
C ASN A 163 17.02 1.48 -5.35
N VAL A 164 17.47 1.57 -4.11
CA VAL A 164 17.02 2.54 -3.11
C VAL A 164 18.19 3.33 -2.55
N SER A 165 17.95 4.32 -1.69
CA SER A 165 19.04 4.92 -0.92
C SER A 165 19.60 3.90 0.09
N PHE A 166 20.86 4.04 0.49
CA PHE A 166 21.44 3.15 1.50
C PHE A 166 20.69 3.21 2.84
N SER A 167 20.18 4.38 3.20
CA SER A 167 19.33 4.54 4.39
C SER A 167 18.00 3.79 4.29
N ASP A 168 17.40 3.73 3.10
CA ASP A 168 16.15 3.00 2.90
C ASP A 168 16.38 1.48 2.80
N ALA A 169 17.58 1.05 2.34
CA ALA A 169 17.91 -0.36 2.15
C ALA A 169 17.81 -1.20 3.44
N LEU A 170 18.00 -0.57 4.62
CA LEU A 170 17.81 -1.18 5.95
C LEU A 170 16.44 -1.85 6.14
N HIS A 171 15.44 -1.37 5.42
CA HIS A 171 14.06 -1.83 5.55
C HIS A 171 13.68 -2.97 4.59
N PHE A 172 14.61 -3.40 3.73
CA PHE A 172 14.36 -4.37 2.65
C PHE A 172 15.31 -5.53 2.70
N SER A 173 14.97 -6.59 1.96
CA SER A 173 15.91 -7.67 1.68
C SER A 173 16.82 -7.26 0.52
N ILE A 174 18.13 -7.29 0.77
CA ILE A 174 19.16 -6.92 -0.18
C ILE A 174 19.44 -8.13 -1.07
N LEU A 175 19.60 -7.87 -2.35
CA LEU A 175 19.83 -8.90 -3.35
C LEU A 175 21.28 -8.86 -3.84
N ASP A 176 21.94 -10.01 -3.83
CA ASP A 176 23.21 -10.24 -4.53
C ASP A 176 22.98 -11.09 -5.77
N TYR A 177 23.65 -10.77 -6.88
CA TYR A 177 23.43 -11.39 -8.17
C TYR A 177 24.72 -11.44 -9.01
N ASP A 178 24.79 -12.40 -9.92
CA ASP A 178 25.91 -12.57 -10.85
C ASP A 178 25.75 -11.72 -12.14
N SER A 179 26.74 -11.81 -13.02
CA SER A 179 26.75 -11.12 -14.33
C SER A 179 25.60 -11.51 -15.25
N ASN A 180 24.96 -12.65 -15.02
CA ASN A 180 23.81 -13.16 -15.79
C ASN A 180 22.45 -12.82 -15.13
N SER A 181 22.46 -11.93 -14.13
CA SER A 181 21.28 -11.57 -13.33
C SER A 181 20.67 -12.75 -12.56
N ARG A 182 21.45 -13.81 -12.28
CA ARG A 182 21.03 -14.88 -11.37
C ARG A 182 21.18 -14.42 -9.92
N LEU A 183 20.18 -14.68 -9.10
CA LEU A 183 20.22 -14.39 -7.68
C LEU A 183 21.23 -15.33 -6.99
N VAL A 184 22.16 -14.74 -6.25
CA VAL A 184 23.22 -15.45 -5.50
C VAL A 184 22.88 -15.47 -4.01
N ASP A 185 22.37 -14.35 -3.47
CA ASP A 185 22.03 -14.23 -2.05
C ASP A 185 20.86 -13.24 -1.85
N ILE A 186 20.11 -13.46 -0.78
CA ILE A 186 19.04 -12.57 -0.30
C ILE A 186 19.07 -12.50 1.22
N LYS A 187 19.26 -11.30 1.77
CA LYS A 187 19.36 -11.13 3.23
C LYS A 187 18.96 -9.72 3.68
N LYS A 188 18.60 -9.60 4.94
CA LYS A 188 18.46 -8.30 5.62
C LYS A 188 19.77 -7.97 6.32
N GLU A 189 20.26 -6.75 6.15
CA GLU A 189 21.49 -6.24 6.76
C GLU A 189 21.19 -4.98 7.58
N LYS A 190 21.86 -4.83 8.71
CA LYS A 190 21.78 -3.60 9.54
C LYS A 190 22.62 -2.46 8.95
N GLU A 191 23.68 -2.78 8.22
CA GLU A 191 24.57 -1.83 7.55
C GLU A 191 24.79 -2.32 6.11
N PRO A 192 23.90 -1.99 5.18
CA PRO A 192 23.94 -2.52 3.84
C PRO A 192 25.10 -1.94 3.03
N ALA A 193 25.94 -2.80 2.47
CA ALA A 193 26.97 -2.44 1.51
C ALA A 193 26.42 -2.31 0.06
N LYS A 194 25.22 -2.80 -0.18
CA LYS A 194 24.52 -2.79 -1.47
C LYS A 194 23.11 -2.19 -1.29
N ASN A 195 22.59 -1.62 -2.35
CA ASN A 195 21.31 -0.93 -2.32
C ASN A 195 20.30 -1.44 -3.36
N LEU A 196 20.58 -2.57 -4.00
CA LEU A 196 19.60 -3.28 -4.81
C LEU A 196 18.77 -4.16 -3.88
N VAL A 197 17.47 -3.92 -3.83
CA VAL A 197 16.55 -4.55 -2.88
C VAL A 197 15.41 -5.26 -3.59
N SER A 198 14.85 -6.27 -2.91
CA SER A 198 13.62 -6.91 -3.35
C SER A 198 12.43 -5.97 -3.20
N MET A 199 11.59 -5.90 -4.23
CA MET A 199 10.31 -5.20 -4.17
C MET A 199 9.20 -6.06 -3.55
N GLY A 200 9.45 -7.35 -3.26
CA GLY A 200 8.43 -8.29 -2.84
C GLY A 200 7.48 -8.71 -3.98
N VAL A 201 7.85 -8.42 -5.22
CA VAL A 201 7.12 -8.82 -6.43
C VAL A 201 7.84 -10.03 -7.03
N PHE A 202 7.12 -11.16 -7.15
CA PHE A 202 7.69 -12.44 -7.55
C PHE A 202 6.89 -13.08 -8.67
N VAL A 203 7.58 -13.71 -9.63
CA VAL A 203 6.98 -14.63 -10.60
C VAL A 203 7.51 -16.04 -10.35
N PHE A 204 6.63 -16.97 -10.07
CA PHE A 204 6.96 -18.37 -9.85
C PHE A 204 6.42 -19.27 -10.97
N LYS A 205 7.16 -20.31 -11.33
CA LYS A 205 6.56 -21.50 -11.94
C LYS A 205 5.60 -22.13 -10.92
N LYS A 206 4.39 -22.47 -11.36
CA LYS A 206 3.35 -23.01 -10.46
C LYS A 206 3.83 -24.26 -9.72
N GLU A 207 4.41 -25.21 -10.42
CA GLU A 207 4.85 -26.50 -9.84
C GLU A 207 5.90 -26.27 -8.76
N VAL A 208 6.88 -25.42 -9.03
CA VAL A 208 7.97 -25.10 -8.07
C VAL A 208 7.40 -24.42 -6.83
N LEU A 209 6.49 -23.44 -7.00
CA LEU A 209 5.86 -22.76 -5.87
C LEU A 209 5.12 -23.76 -4.98
N ILE A 210 4.27 -24.60 -5.56
CA ILE A 210 3.46 -25.59 -4.82
C ILE A 210 4.35 -26.55 -4.05
N ASP A 211 5.39 -27.11 -4.68
CA ASP A 211 6.32 -28.04 -4.05
C ASP A 211 7.03 -27.42 -2.84
N TYR A 212 7.55 -26.18 -2.99
CA TYR A 212 8.24 -25.49 -1.90
C TYR A 212 7.32 -25.10 -0.75
N LEU A 213 6.11 -24.64 -1.05
CA LEU A 213 5.13 -24.32 -0.02
C LEU A 213 4.70 -25.56 0.75
N HIS A 214 4.40 -26.67 0.08
CA HIS A 214 4.07 -27.92 0.76
C HIS A 214 5.22 -28.43 1.64
N LYS A 215 6.44 -28.43 1.10
CA LYS A 215 7.61 -28.95 1.80
C LYS A 215 7.97 -28.12 3.05
N TYR A 216 7.92 -26.79 2.95
CA TYR A 216 8.50 -25.92 3.96
C TYR A 216 7.50 -25.18 4.83
N CYS A 217 6.30 -24.79 4.33
CA CYS A 217 5.28 -24.20 5.19
C CYS A 217 4.70 -25.19 6.17
N SER A 218 4.64 -26.49 5.83
CA SER A 218 4.30 -27.56 6.78
C SER A 218 5.31 -27.70 7.94
N GLN A 219 6.54 -27.21 7.75
CA GLN A 219 7.63 -27.20 8.74
C GLN A 219 7.81 -25.83 9.42
N GLY A 220 6.86 -24.90 9.24
CA GLY A 220 6.89 -23.60 9.90
C GLY A 220 7.48 -22.44 9.08
N ALA A 221 7.80 -22.61 7.79
CA ALA A 221 8.16 -21.48 6.95
C ALA A 221 6.95 -20.56 6.73
N VAL A 222 7.18 -19.24 6.83
CA VAL A 222 6.11 -18.26 6.78
C VAL A 222 6.32 -17.16 5.73
N ASP A 223 7.57 -16.87 5.36
CA ASP A 223 7.93 -15.74 4.50
C ASP A 223 8.71 -16.19 3.26
N PHE A 224 8.45 -15.53 2.11
CA PHE A 224 9.16 -15.87 0.87
C PHE A 224 10.62 -15.50 0.93
N GLU A 225 10.96 -14.28 1.38
CA GLU A 225 12.33 -13.77 1.37
C GLU A 225 13.20 -14.36 2.49
N ALA A 226 12.61 -14.58 3.67
CA ALA A 226 13.33 -15.11 4.80
C ALA A 226 13.44 -16.65 4.79
N ASP A 227 12.44 -17.35 4.25
CA ASP A 227 12.35 -18.80 4.41
C ASP A 227 12.44 -19.58 3.09
N ILE A 228 11.67 -19.19 2.07
CA ILE A 228 11.49 -19.99 0.86
C ILE A 228 12.65 -19.75 -0.12
N ILE A 229 12.96 -18.49 -0.43
CA ILE A 229 14.00 -18.15 -1.43
C ILE A 229 15.39 -18.65 -1.01
N PRO A 230 15.84 -18.53 0.25
CA PRO A 230 17.12 -19.09 0.68
C PRO A 230 17.21 -20.60 0.47
N ARG A 231 16.12 -21.35 0.69
CA ARG A 231 16.06 -22.80 0.45
C ARG A 231 16.12 -23.12 -1.05
N MET A 232 15.44 -22.32 -1.87
CA MET A 232 15.54 -22.46 -3.33
C MET A 232 16.95 -22.21 -3.84
N LEU A 233 17.68 -21.25 -3.26
CA LEU A 233 19.10 -21.01 -3.57
C LEU A 233 19.97 -22.19 -3.17
N THR A 234 19.79 -22.76 -1.98
CA THR A 234 20.48 -23.97 -1.51
C THR A 234 20.24 -25.15 -2.44
N ASP A 235 19.02 -25.32 -2.93
CA ASP A 235 18.62 -26.37 -3.88
C ASP A 235 19.02 -26.03 -5.34
N GLN A 236 19.82 -24.98 -5.56
CA GLN A 236 20.34 -24.53 -6.86
C GLN A 236 19.26 -24.29 -7.93
N LYS A 237 18.09 -23.79 -7.52
CA LYS A 237 17.01 -23.42 -8.44
C LYS A 237 17.41 -22.24 -9.34
N ASN A 238 16.78 -22.14 -10.51
CA ASN A 238 17.00 -21.06 -11.45
C ASN A 238 16.25 -19.80 -10.99
N ILE A 239 16.91 -18.95 -10.21
CA ILE A 239 16.34 -17.71 -9.68
C ILE A 239 17.03 -16.52 -10.37
N PHE A 240 16.22 -15.63 -10.96
CA PHE A 240 16.72 -14.44 -11.64
C PHE A 240 16.15 -13.16 -11.00
N ILE A 241 16.87 -12.06 -11.15
CA ILE A 241 16.38 -10.74 -10.82
C ILE A 241 15.94 -10.00 -12.09
N SER A 242 14.86 -9.23 -11.98
CA SER A 242 14.39 -8.28 -12.98
C SER A 242 14.48 -6.88 -12.39
N LYS A 243 15.30 -6.01 -12.99
CA LYS A 243 15.58 -4.67 -12.45
C LYS A 243 14.49 -3.70 -12.87
N TYR A 244 13.76 -3.17 -11.89
CA TYR A 244 12.81 -2.10 -12.05
C TYR A 244 13.51 -0.73 -11.94
N GLN A 245 13.33 0.13 -12.92
CA GLN A 245 14.06 1.40 -13.03
C GLN A 245 13.22 2.62 -12.69
N ASP A 246 11.89 2.50 -12.72
CA ASP A 246 11.00 3.61 -12.45
C ASP A 246 10.84 3.90 -10.96
N LYS A 247 10.13 4.97 -10.65
CA LYS A 247 9.90 5.38 -9.27
C LYS A 247 8.86 4.50 -8.59
N TRP A 248 9.11 4.15 -7.36
CA TRP A 248 8.22 3.38 -6.51
C TRP A 248 8.34 3.81 -5.05
N ARG A 249 7.33 3.48 -4.25
CA ARG A 249 7.32 3.68 -2.81
C ARG A 249 6.74 2.45 -2.13
N SER A 250 7.38 2.02 -1.05
CA SER A 250 6.84 1.00 -0.16
C SER A 250 6.31 1.66 1.11
N ILE A 251 5.05 1.41 1.41
CA ILE A 251 4.38 1.99 2.58
C ILE A 251 4.48 0.99 3.73
N ARG A 252 5.54 1.14 4.53
CA ARG A 252 5.84 0.26 5.69
C ARG A 252 5.87 1.01 7.02
N THR A 253 5.97 2.34 6.98
CA THR A 253 5.99 3.20 8.16
C THR A 253 5.06 4.39 7.99
N VAL A 254 4.58 4.95 9.10
CA VAL A 254 3.74 6.17 9.11
C VAL A 254 4.47 7.33 8.41
N GLN A 255 5.78 7.44 8.63
CA GLN A 255 6.62 8.43 7.97
C GLN A 255 6.69 8.23 6.45
N ALA A 256 6.85 6.99 5.98
CA ALA A 256 6.85 6.67 4.55
C ALA A 256 5.48 6.98 3.91
N TYR A 257 4.39 6.69 4.60
CA TYR A 257 3.03 7.02 4.16
C TYR A 257 2.84 8.54 4.04
N TRP A 258 3.21 9.31 5.07
CA TRP A 258 3.12 10.77 5.06
C TRP A 258 3.95 11.37 3.92
N LYS A 259 5.23 11.02 3.83
CA LYS A 259 6.15 11.49 2.80
C LYS A 259 5.64 11.17 1.39
N SER A 260 5.20 9.93 1.15
CA SER A 260 4.73 9.50 -0.17
C SER A 260 3.44 10.21 -0.59
N ASN A 261 2.54 10.53 0.34
CA ASN A 261 1.38 11.36 0.06
C ASN A 261 1.78 12.79 -0.31
N LEU A 262 2.69 13.43 0.45
CA LEU A 262 3.12 14.79 0.15
C LEU A 262 3.94 14.90 -1.15
N GLU A 263 4.66 13.87 -1.55
CA GLU A 263 5.32 13.83 -2.87
C GLU A 263 4.31 13.96 -4.03
N THR A 264 3.05 13.61 -3.82
CA THR A 264 2.00 13.76 -4.85
C THR A 264 1.54 15.20 -5.05
N THR A 265 1.86 16.10 -4.13
CA THR A 265 1.54 17.53 -4.21
C THR A 265 2.62 18.34 -4.95
N GLU A 266 3.73 17.72 -5.32
CA GLU A 266 4.80 18.36 -6.10
C GLU A 266 4.30 18.73 -7.51
N ASN A 267 4.86 19.81 -8.10
CA ASN A 267 4.48 20.24 -9.46
C ASN A 267 4.69 19.14 -10.50
N ILE A 268 5.75 18.34 -10.33
CA ILE A 268 6.04 17.15 -11.13
C ILE A 268 6.18 15.98 -10.16
N PRO A 269 5.09 15.27 -9.87
CA PRO A 269 5.13 14.12 -8.96
C PRO A 269 6.04 13.03 -9.51
N LYS A 270 6.82 12.39 -8.64
CA LYS A 270 7.70 11.29 -9.03
C LYS A 270 6.96 10.10 -9.63
N ILE A 271 5.70 9.90 -9.23
CA ILE A 271 4.77 8.95 -9.84
C ILE A 271 3.61 9.77 -10.40
N ASN A 272 3.50 9.82 -11.72
CA ASN A 272 2.46 10.60 -12.40
C ASN A 272 1.12 9.86 -12.39
N PHE A 273 0.12 10.40 -11.69
CA PHE A 273 -1.25 9.87 -11.66
C PHE A 273 -2.14 10.38 -12.79
N TYR A 274 -1.65 11.35 -13.55
CA TYR A 274 -2.36 11.96 -14.70
C TYR A 274 -1.94 11.33 -16.04
N ASP A 275 -1.21 10.23 -16.00
CA ASP A 275 -0.78 9.49 -17.18
C ASP A 275 -1.96 8.72 -17.78
N SER A 276 -2.34 9.08 -19.01
CA SER A 276 -3.43 8.46 -19.75
C SER A 276 -3.08 7.06 -20.27
N GLU A 277 -1.79 6.81 -20.53
CA GLU A 277 -1.32 5.53 -21.08
C GLU A 277 -1.23 4.44 -20.00
N TRP A 278 -1.06 4.85 -18.73
CA TRP A 278 -1.02 3.93 -17.58
C TRP A 278 -1.89 4.45 -16.45
N GLN A 279 -3.18 4.34 -16.65
CA GLN A 279 -4.17 4.86 -15.71
C GLN A 279 -4.23 4.03 -14.42
N ILE A 280 -4.32 4.71 -13.27
CA ILE A 280 -4.62 4.09 -11.99
C ILE A 280 -6.14 4.18 -11.76
N PHE A 281 -6.78 3.02 -11.78
CA PHE A 281 -8.21 2.87 -11.53
C PHE A 281 -8.50 2.82 -10.03
N THR A 282 -9.68 3.27 -9.65
CA THR A 282 -10.16 3.23 -8.26
C THR A 282 -11.68 3.26 -8.21
N ARG A 283 -12.24 2.78 -7.14
CA ARG A 283 -13.65 3.03 -6.81
C ARG A 283 -13.75 4.43 -6.23
N SER A 284 -14.19 5.39 -7.03
CA SER A 284 -14.43 6.75 -6.58
C SER A 284 -15.72 6.85 -5.75
N GLU A 285 -15.68 7.69 -4.70
CA GLU A 285 -16.90 8.16 -4.04
C GLU A 285 -17.56 9.23 -4.93
N GLU A 286 -18.85 9.08 -5.23
CA GLU A 286 -19.59 10.11 -5.95
C GLU A 286 -19.88 11.28 -4.99
N LYS A 287 -19.08 12.32 -5.09
CA LYS A 287 -19.20 13.56 -4.32
C LYS A 287 -19.16 14.77 -5.25
N PRO A 288 -19.82 15.88 -4.87
CA PRO A 288 -19.78 17.10 -5.67
C PRO A 288 -18.35 17.63 -5.78
N PRO A 289 -18.07 18.52 -6.74
CA PRO A 289 -16.77 19.20 -6.84
C PRO A 289 -16.37 19.89 -5.54
N VAL A 290 -15.08 20.17 -5.41
CA VAL A 290 -14.53 20.96 -4.29
C VAL A 290 -15.13 22.35 -4.30
N LYS A 291 -15.53 22.86 -3.12
CA LYS A 291 -16.00 24.22 -2.95
C LYS A 291 -15.00 25.06 -2.16
N PHE A 292 -14.61 26.18 -2.71
CA PHE A 292 -13.74 27.17 -2.05
C PHE A 292 -14.57 28.36 -1.54
N GLY A 293 -14.32 28.78 -0.30
CA GLY A 293 -14.87 30.00 0.26
C GLY A 293 -14.11 31.26 -0.23
N PRO A 294 -14.63 32.47 0.03
CA PRO A 294 -14.07 33.72 -0.52
C PRO A 294 -12.64 34.00 -0.09
N ASP A 295 -12.26 33.67 1.15
CA ASP A 295 -10.94 33.94 1.72
C ASP A 295 -10.04 32.69 1.76
N SER A 296 -10.44 31.63 1.07
CA SER A 296 -9.67 30.39 1.03
C SER A 296 -8.41 30.52 0.14
N LEU A 297 -7.34 29.87 0.55
CA LEU A 297 -6.10 29.79 -0.24
C LEU A 297 -5.57 28.36 -0.21
N SER A 298 -5.29 27.81 -1.38
CA SER A 298 -4.66 26.50 -1.49
C SER A 298 -3.42 26.56 -2.37
N THR A 299 -2.28 26.11 -1.84
CA THR A 299 -1.02 26.05 -2.57
C THR A 299 -0.40 24.66 -2.42
N LYS A 300 0.16 24.12 -3.50
CA LYS A 300 0.90 22.85 -3.50
C LYS A 300 0.14 21.73 -2.77
N SER A 301 -1.14 21.53 -3.09
CA SER A 301 -2.02 20.62 -2.34
C SER A 301 -2.93 19.82 -3.27
N LEU A 302 -3.28 18.60 -2.86
CA LEU A 302 -4.31 17.79 -3.50
C LEU A 302 -5.58 17.84 -2.65
N ILE A 303 -6.70 18.17 -3.28
CA ILE A 303 -7.99 18.30 -2.59
C ILE A 303 -9.01 17.44 -3.33
N ALA A 304 -9.60 16.50 -2.61
CA ALA A 304 -10.56 15.55 -3.18
C ALA A 304 -11.99 16.13 -3.26
N ASN A 305 -12.80 15.53 -4.12
CA ASN A 305 -14.20 15.89 -4.30
C ASN A 305 -14.99 15.88 -2.98
N GLY A 306 -16.00 16.75 -2.88
CA GLY A 306 -16.84 16.92 -1.71
C GLY A 306 -16.20 17.72 -0.58
N ALA A 307 -14.94 18.14 -0.71
CA ALA A 307 -14.31 19.00 0.28
C ALA A 307 -14.86 20.44 0.19
N ILE A 308 -15.00 21.10 1.35
CA ILE A 308 -15.36 22.53 1.47
C ILE A 308 -14.25 23.23 2.22
N ILE A 309 -13.62 24.20 1.57
CA ILE A 309 -12.42 24.86 2.06
C ILE A 309 -12.68 26.35 2.26
N ASN A 310 -12.72 26.79 3.50
CA ASN A 310 -12.81 28.21 3.87
C ASN A 310 -11.52 28.74 4.53
N GLY A 311 -10.53 27.87 4.76
CA GLY A 311 -9.23 28.20 5.36
C GLY A 311 -8.08 28.17 4.35
N ARG A 312 -6.85 28.14 4.87
CA ARG A 312 -5.62 28.05 4.09
C ARG A 312 -5.03 26.65 4.13
N ILE A 313 -4.60 26.16 2.99
CA ILE A 313 -3.99 24.83 2.83
C ILE A 313 -2.66 24.99 2.10
N GLU A 314 -1.60 24.44 2.65
CA GLU A 314 -0.26 24.43 2.07
C GLU A 314 0.34 23.03 2.14
N ASN A 315 0.89 22.55 1.02
CA ASN A 315 1.62 21.28 0.91
C ASN A 315 0.90 20.12 1.64
N SER A 316 -0.38 19.91 1.34
CA SER A 316 -1.24 19.00 2.09
C SER A 316 -2.14 18.18 1.17
N VAL A 317 -2.59 17.02 1.68
CA VAL A 317 -3.55 16.14 0.99
C VAL A 317 -4.85 16.12 1.78
N ILE A 318 -5.94 16.53 1.13
CA ILE A 318 -7.27 16.65 1.72
C ILE A 318 -8.20 15.61 1.09
N GLY A 319 -8.72 14.73 1.92
CA GLY A 319 -9.62 13.65 1.53
C GLY A 319 -11.04 14.09 1.20
N PRO A 320 -11.85 13.16 0.65
CA PRO A 320 -13.23 13.43 0.27
C PRO A 320 -14.09 13.88 1.46
N GLY A 321 -14.91 14.93 1.23
CA GLY A 321 -15.90 15.39 2.20
C GLY A 321 -15.31 16.07 3.44
N VAL A 322 -14.05 16.48 3.42
CA VAL A 322 -13.44 17.26 4.50
C VAL A 322 -14.00 18.68 4.51
N TYR A 323 -14.31 19.17 5.68
CA TYR A 323 -14.76 20.54 5.89
C TYR A 323 -13.74 21.33 6.72
N ILE A 324 -13.22 22.44 6.17
CA ILE A 324 -12.26 23.31 6.82
C ILE A 324 -12.88 24.70 6.94
N GLU A 325 -13.05 25.18 8.17
CA GLU A 325 -13.63 26.48 8.48
C GLU A 325 -12.63 27.63 8.35
N GLU A 326 -13.15 28.85 8.35
CA GLU A 326 -12.41 30.09 8.21
C GLU A 326 -11.34 30.31 9.31
N GLY A 327 -10.26 30.99 8.97
CA GLY A 327 -9.15 31.25 9.87
C GLY A 327 -8.25 30.02 10.13
N SER A 328 -8.62 28.83 9.67
CA SER A 328 -7.82 27.62 9.87
C SER A 328 -6.69 27.53 8.85
N ILE A 329 -5.54 27.01 9.30
CA ILE A 329 -4.33 26.83 8.50
C ILE A 329 -3.86 25.37 8.60
N ILE A 330 -3.81 24.69 7.46
CA ILE A 330 -3.34 23.31 7.35
C ILE A 330 -2.04 23.28 6.55
N LYS A 331 -0.97 22.76 7.14
CA LYS A 331 0.34 22.71 6.50
C LYS A 331 0.99 21.33 6.64
N ASP A 332 1.68 20.87 5.58
CA ASP A 332 2.44 19.61 5.58
C ASP A 332 1.65 18.40 6.10
N SER A 333 0.35 18.34 5.86
CA SER A 333 -0.57 17.44 6.56
C SER A 333 -1.44 16.62 5.62
N ILE A 334 -1.96 15.51 6.15
CA ILE A 334 -2.93 14.65 5.48
C ILE A 334 -4.20 14.64 6.32
N ILE A 335 -5.32 15.08 5.74
CA ILE A 335 -6.62 15.06 6.39
C ILE A 335 -7.51 14.08 5.62
N LEU A 336 -7.87 12.95 6.23
CA LEU A 336 -8.66 11.91 5.58
C LEU A 336 -10.17 12.20 5.66
N ASN A 337 -10.94 11.38 4.92
CA ASN A 337 -12.35 11.57 4.58
C ASN A 337 -13.24 12.03 5.75
N ASN A 338 -14.16 12.95 5.44
CA ASN A 338 -15.25 13.42 6.30
C ASN A 338 -14.80 14.03 7.64
N SER A 339 -13.54 14.46 7.77
CA SER A 339 -13.06 15.14 8.96
C SER A 339 -13.48 16.63 8.92
N ILE A 340 -13.73 17.20 10.09
CA ILE A 340 -14.21 18.57 10.27
C ILE A 340 -13.17 19.34 11.07
N ILE A 341 -12.65 20.41 10.48
CA ILE A 341 -11.69 21.32 11.12
C ILE A 341 -12.39 22.66 11.35
N LYS A 342 -12.63 22.98 12.61
CA LYS A 342 -13.34 24.19 13.03
C LYS A 342 -12.45 25.44 12.97
N LYS A 343 -13.06 26.61 13.17
CA LYS A 343 -12.46 27.93 13.03
C LYS A 343 -11.12 28.10 13.76
N ASN A 344 -10.21 28.88 13.15
CA ASN A 344 -8.95 29.31 13.75
C ASN A 344 -8.04 28.16 14.21
N THR A 345 -8.15 26.99 13.60
CA THR A 345 -7.37 25.80 13.94
C THR A 345 -6.07 25.77 13.13
N LEU A 346 -4.96 25.48 13.79
CA LEU A 346 -3.64 25.39 13.17
C LEU A 346 -3.15 23.94 13.21
N ILE A 347 -2.96 23.33 12.03
CA ILE A 347 -2.49 21.94 11.91
C ILE A 347 -1.22 21.92 11.07
N ASN A 348 -0.16 21.36 11.66
CA ASN A 348 1.12 21.24 10.99
C ASN A 348 1.69 19.83 11.15
N LYS A 349 2.20 19.27 10.05
CA LYS A 349 2.88 17.97 9.99
C LYS A 349 2.11 16.87 10.74
N THR A 350 0.85 16.67 10.33
CA THR A 350 -0.09 15.80 11.01
C THR A 350 -0.84 14.92 10.01
N ILE A 351 -1.06 13.65 10.38
CA ILE A 351 -2.01 12.77 9.72
C ILE A 351 -3.25 12.71 10.59
N ILE A 352 -4.38 13.16 10.06
CA ILE A 352 -5.70 13.05 10.70
C ILE A 352 -6.50 11.99 9.93
N ASP A 353 -6.90 10.93 10.62
CA ASP A 353 -7.68 9.85 10.03
C ASP A 353 -9.15 10.29 9.80
N LYS A 354 -9.99 9.38 9.33
CA LYS A 354 -11.38 9.64 8.92
C LYS A 354 -12.29 10.03 10.07
N ASN A 355 -13.28 10.89 9.78
CA ASN A 355 -14.34 11.29 10.70
C ASN A 355 -13.83 11.92 12.00
N VAL A 356 -12.72 12.63 11.96
CA VAL A 356 -12.19 13.36 13.11
C VAL A 356 -12.81 14.75 13.17
N GLU A 357 -13.22 15.18 14.37
CA GLU A 357 -13.71 16.53 14.61
C GLU A 357 -12.69 17.31 15.46
N VAL A 358 -12.02 18.26 14.84
CA VAL A 358 -11.13 19.21 15.55
C VAL A 358 -11.93 20.49 15.82
N LYS A 359 -12.15 20.81 17.09
CA LYS A 359 -12.89 22.00 17.50
C LYS A 359 -12.10 23.29 17.23
N GLU A 360 -12.69 24.43 17.54
CA GLU A 360 -12.12 25.76 17.30
C GLU A 360 -10.87 26.05 18.16
N ASN A 361 -9.97 26.89 17.63
CA ASN A 361 -8.77 27.39 18.30
C ASN A 361 -7.78 26.29 18.72
N VAL A 362 -7.80 25.14 18.07
CA VAL A 362 -6.87 24.01 18.32
C VAL A 362 -5.55 24.24 17.59
N LYS A 363 -4.44 23.82 18.20
CA LYS A 363 -3.10 23.81 17.59
C LYS A 363 -2.53 22.40 17.63
N ILE A 364 -2.15 21.83 16.49
CA ILE A 364 -1.53 20.49 16.39
C ILE A 364 -0.20 20.61 15.67
N GLY A 365 0.87 20.02 16.25
CA GLY A 365 2.21 20.02 15.67
C GLY A 365 3.00 21.28 15.96
N TYR A 366 2.62 22.02 16.99
CA TYR A 366 3.28 23.23 17.44
C TYR A 366 4.03 23.03 18.77
N GLY A 367 5.02 23.85 19.02
CA GLY A 367 5.90 23.74 20.18
C GLY A 367 7.32 23.29 19.82
N ASN A 368 8.23 23.36 20.82
CA ASN A 368 9.65 23.08 20.65
C ASN A 368 10.10 21.72 21.18
N ASN A 369 9.17 20.93 21.72
CA ASN A 369 9.48 19.60 22.22
C ASN A 369 9.46 18.59 21.07
N PHE A 370 10.61 17.99 20.77
CA PHE A 370 10.81 16.95 19.78
C PHE A 370 11.09 15.58 20.41
N LYS A 371 10.67 15.38 21.66
CA LYS A 371 10.86 14.07 22.30
C LYS A 371 10.29 12.97 21.42
N ILE A 372 11.09 11.92 21.22
CA ILE A 372 10.70 10.76 20.45
C ILE A 372 9.55 10.06 21.17
N ASN A 373 8.50 9.69 20.43
CA ASN A 373 7.44 8.83 20.94
C ASN A 373 7.78 7.39 20.58
N SER A 374 8.28 6.65 21.54
CA SER A 374 8.65 5.24 21.40
C SER A 374 7.46 4.27 21.57
N ASP A 375 6.31 4.76 22.04
CA ASP A 375 5.11 3.95 22.27
C ASP A 375 4.36 3.64 20.94
N ALA A 376 4.68 4.40 19.87
CA ALA A 376 4.19 4.12 18.55
C ALA A 376 4.92 2.88 17.95
N GLU A 377 4.20 1.99 17.27
CA GLU A 377 4.77 0.81 16.56
C GLU A 377 5.93 1.19 15.62
N ASN A 378 5.87 2.40 15.05
CA ASN A 378 6.93 3.02 14.29
C ASN A 378 7.23 4.37 14.96
N SER A 379 8.27 4.44 15.74
CA SER A 379 8.66 5.63 16.52
C SER A 379 8.39 6.93 15.77
N LEU A 380 7.62 7.83 16.38
CA LEU A 380 7.42 9.18 15.86
C LEU A 380 8.57 10.05 16.34
N GLU A 381 9.48 10.40 15.44
CA GLU A 381 10.73 11.12 15.75
C GLU A 381 10.92 12.39 14.92
N SER A 382 10.16 12.52 13.84
CA SER A 382 10.35 13.58 12.84
C SER A 382 9.50 14.83 13.09
N GLY A 383 8.76 14.89 14.19
CA GLY A 383 7.74 15.92 14.48
C GLY A 383 6.37 15.60 13.87
N LEU A 384 6.19 14.42 13.29
CA LEU A 384 4.94 13.96 12.71
C LEU A 384 3.95 13.58 13.82
N ASN A 385 2.69 14.01 13.68
CA ASN A 385 1.61 13.61 14.58
C ASN A 385 0.64 12.68 13.87
N LEU A 386 -0.01 11.83 14.66
CA LEU A 386 -0.97 10.85 14.17
C LEU A 386 -2.24 10.88 15.02
N VAL A 387 -3.39 11.13 14.39
CA VAL A 387 -4.71 11.15 15.02
C VAL A 387 -5.55 10.00 14.46
N ALA A 388 -6.05 9.15 15.34
CA ALA A 388 -6.87 8.01 14.98
C ALA A 388 -8.25 8.41 14.44
N LYS A 389 -8.93 7.44 13.85
CA LYS A 389 -10.26 7.58 13.29
C LYS A 389 -11.32 7.86 14.37
N ASN A 390 -12.33 8.68 14.03
CA ASN A 390 -13.49 9.02 14.87
C ASN A 390 -13.16 9.79 16.16
N ILE A 391 -12.01 10.44 16.25
CA ILE A 391 -11.58 11.22 17.43
C ILE A 391 -12.19 12.63 17.43
N LYS A 392 -12.48 13.13 18.63
CA LYS A 392 -12.85 14.53 18.87
C LYS A 392 -11.77 15.22 19.69
N ILE A 393 -11.32 16.38 19.23
CA ILE A 393 -10.32 17.22 19.92
C ILE A 393 -11.02 18.48 20.41
N ALA A 394 -11.01 18.70 21.72
CA ALA A 394 -11.68 19.83 22.37
C ALA A 394 -11.11 21.18 21.94
N ALA A 395 -11.93 22.23 22.02
CA ALA A 395 -11.57 23.58 21.66
C ALA A 395 -10.40 24.11 22.52
N GLY A 396 -9.52 24.92 21.92
CA GLY A 396 -8.38 25.53 22.58
C GLY A 396 -7.22 24.61 22.89
N THR A 397 -7.31 23.31 22.57
CA THR A 397 -6.25 22.32 22.83
C THR A 397 -4.98 22.64 22.04
N THR A 398 -3.82 22.48 22.69
CA THR A 398 -2.51 22.54 22.03
C THR A 398 -1.83 21.17 22.12
N ILE A 399 -1.52 20.58 20.97
CA ILE A 399 -0.85 19.29 20.84
C ILE A 399 0.54 19.53 20.25
N GLY A 400 1.57 18.99 20.89
CA GLY A 400 2.97 19.14 20.51
C GLY A 400 3.34 18.36 19.25
N LYS A 401 4.59 17.94 19.16
CA LYS A 401 5.15 17.13 18.06
C LYS A 401 5.35 15.69 18.49
N ASN A 402 5.36 14.78 17.52
CA ASN A 402 5.50 13.34 17.73
C ASN A 402 4.38 12.71 18.57
N CYS A 403 3.19 13.32 18.56
CA CYS A 403 2.05 12.84 19.35
C CYS A 403 1.26 11.78 18.61
N ARG A 404 0.88 10.72 19.33
CA ARG A 404 -0.03 9.67 18.92
C ARG A 404 -1.34 9.82 19.70
N ILE A 405 -2.45 10.09 18.99
CA ILE A 405 -3.74 10.42 19.58
C ILE A 405 -4.74 9.35 19.19
N ASP A 406 -5.09 8.47 20.11
CA ASP A 406 -5.96 7.30 19.93
C ASP A 406 -7.30 7.39 20.67
N ARG A 407 -7.56 8.50 21.36
CA ARG A 407 -8.79 8.77 22.11
C ARG A 407 -9.20 10.24 21.99
N ASP A 408 -10.45 10.52 22.35
CA ASP A 408 -10.94 11.89 22.44
C ASP A 408 -10.12 12.70 23.45
N ILE A 409 -9.82 13.93 23.09
CA ILE A 409 -9.14 14.90 23.96
C ILE A 409 -10.21 15.81 24.55
N LYS A 410 -10.32 15.82 25.90
CA LYS A 410 -11.24 16.67 26.64
C LYS A 410 -10.54 17.96 27.12
N ALA A 411 -11.29 19.05 27.26
CA ALA A 411 -10.74 20.33 27.68
C ALA A 411 -10.09 20.29 29.07
N GLU A 412 -10.60 19.47 29.98
CA GLU A 412 -10.13 19.32 31.36
C GLU A 412 -8.77 18.61 31.51
N GLU A 413 -8.29 17.90 30.45
CA GLU A 413 -7.02 17.15 30.50
C GLU A 413 -5.78 18.02 30.33
N PHE A 414 -5.90 19.33 30.05
CA PHE A 414 -4.78 20.25 29.74
C PHE A 414 -4.52 21.37 30.76
N GLU A 415 -5.30 21.45 31.82
CA GLU A 415 -5.01 22.44 32.92
C GLU A 415 -3.91 21.97 33.88
N ASN A 416 -3.42 20.70 33.75
CA ASN A 416 -2.51 20.09 34.74
C ASN A 416 -1.22 19.48 34.19
N ASN A 417 -0.73 19.88 32.98
CA ASN A 417 0.57 19.43 32.47
C ASN A 417 1.42 20.57 31.91
#